data_da51e18cc0a499c3ace36b50aa2d69b8
#
_entry.id   da51e18cc0a499c3ace36b50aa2d69b8
#
_cell.length_a   1.000
_cell.length_b   1.000
_cell.length_c   1.000
_cell.angle_alpha   90.00
_cell.angle_beta   90.00
_cell.angle_gamma   90.00
#
_symmetry.space_group_name_H-M   'P 1'
#
loop_
_entity.id
_entity.type
_entity.pdbx_description
1 polymer ?
#
loop_
_entity_poly.entity_id
_entity_poly.type
_entity_poly.pdbx_seq_one_letter_code
_entity_poly.pdbx_strand_id
1 'polypeptide(L)'
;MVSYSLEKALRFTPLAQVDDNLKGKPGDTITYPKFTYIGDAKDVGEGQAIPLDKLGTKSASAKIKKAAKGTQITDEALLSANGEPLKESTRQLGLAIANKVDDDILEAIKKGTQRVTIEPTVEGIQKALDVFNDETEGTVVAVVSPANAAKIRMDALKNHAGSDTIANAMIRGTYFDVLGAQVVRSKKLGDTEALFVKSDVTSPAVKLIRKRDILVETDRDITKKITIMTADQHYTAYLYDDTKVVVATISESVGEG
;
A
#
# COMPACT_ATOMS: atom_id res chain seq x y z
N MET A 1 21.80 -8.45 6.29
CA MET A 1 21.84 -7.66 5.03
C MET A 1 20.63 -7.90 4.15
N VAL A 2 20.08 -9.11 4.10
CA VAL A 2 18.93 -9.47 3.26
C VAL A 2 17.60 -8.87 3.73
N SER A 3 17.28 -8.90 5.02
CA SER A 3 16.09 -8.27 5.60
C SER A 3 15.99 -6.77 5.27
N TYR A 4 17.11 -6.07 5.38
CA TYR A 4 17.20 -4.64 5.08
C TYR A 4 16.94 -4.30 3.60
N SER A 5 17.35 -5.19 2.68
CA SER A 5 17.10 -5.03 1.24
C SER A 5 15.63 -5.29 0.88
N LEU A 6 14.95 -6.17 1.62
CA LEU A 6 13.54 -6.52 1.48
C LEU A 6 12.64 -5.37 1.92
N GLU A 7 12.86 -4.83 3.11
CA GLU A 7 12.08 -3.71 3.67
C GLU A 7 12.14 -2.48 2.77
N LYS A 8 13.29 -2.22 2.13
CA LYS A 8 13.42 -1.11 1.18
C LYS A 8 12.68 -1.30 -0.14
N ALA A 9 12.38 -2.53 -0.53
CA ALA A 9 11.66 -2.83 -1.78
C ALA A 9 10.14 -2.75 -1.62
N LEU A 10 9.61 -3.01 -0.41
CA LEU A 10 8.19 -2.96 -0.10
C LEU A 10 7.76 -1.51 0.15
N ARG A 11 6.80 -1.02 -0.62
CA ARG A 11 6.33 0.38 -0.57
C ARG A 11 4.92 0.52 -0.04
N PHE A 12 4.08 -0.46 -0.31
CA PHE A 12 2.66 -0.43 0.04
C PHE A 12 2.38 -1.18 1.34
N THR A 13 3.15 -2.20 1.66
CA THR A 13 3.01 -2.96 2.91
C THR A 13 3.05 -2.09 4.17
N PRO A 14 3.94 -1.07 4.28
CA PRO A 14 3.94 -0.17 5.43
C PRO A 14 2.70 0.72 5.55
N LEU A 15 1.93 0.90 4.45
CA LEU A 15 0.69 1.70 4.44
C LEU A 15 -0.52 0.91 4.94
N ALA A 16 -0.41 -0.40 5.05
CA ALA A 16 -1.49 -1.28 5.49
C ALA A 16 -1.34 -1.63 6.97
N GLN A 17 -2.41 -1.50 7.72
CA GLN A 17 -2.45 -2.02 9.08
C GLN A 17 -2.65 -3.54 9.06
N VAL A 18 -1.81 -4.25 9.79
CA VAL A 18 -1.92 -5.70 9.92
C VAL A 18 -3.03 -6.06 10.90
N ASP A 19 -3.93 -6.95 10.46
CA ASP A 19 -5.02 -7.51 11.27
C ASP A 19 -4.87 -9.04 11.35
N ASP A 20 -4.57 -9.53 12.54
CA ASP A 20 -4.35 -10.95 12.84
C ASP A 20 -5.57 -11.62 13.51
N ASN A 21 -6.75 -11.00 13.47
CA ASN A 21 -7.96 -11.51 14.15
C ASN A 21 -8.40 -12.90 13.68
N LEU A 22 -8.04 -13.30 12.46
CA LEU A 22 -8.32 -14.64 11.91
C LEU A 22 -7.21 -15.66 12.15
N LYS A 23 -6.08 -15.26 12.73
CA LYS A 23 -4.97 -16.18 12.98
C LYS A 23 -5.38 -17.26 13.99
N GLY A 24 -5.27 -18.52 13.56
CA GLY A 24 -5.65 -19.67 14.41
C GLY A 24 -7.16 -19.89 14.60
N LYS A 25 -8.04 -19.11 13.96
CA LYS A 25 -9.49 -19.28 14.04
C LYS A 25 -10.05 -19.95 12.78
N PRO A 26 -11.16 -20.71 12.87
CA PRO A 26 -11.84 -21.24 11.69
C PRO A 26 -12.47 -20.12 10.86
N GLY A 27 -12.74 -20.40 9.58
CA GLY A 27 -13.32 -19.46 8.63
C GLY A 27 -12.27 -18.87 7.67
N ASP A 28 -12.71 -18.46 6.48
CA ASP A 28 -11.90 -17.91 5.41
C ASP A 28 -12.34 -16.48 5.02
N THR A 29 -13.32 -15.94 5.70
CA THR A 29 -13.92 -14.65 5.39
C THR A 29 -14.08 -13.84 6.66
N ILE A 30 -13.68 -12.57 6.58
CA ILE A 30 -13.95 -11.58 7.62
C ILE A 30 -14.91 -10.54 7.08
N THR A 31 -15.87 -10.15 7.91
CA THR A 31 -16.88 -9.14 7.56
C THR A 31 -16.70 -7.93 8.47
N TYR A 32 -16.56 -6.77 7.86
CA TYR A 32 -16.50 -5.49 8.57
C TYR A 32 -17.83 -4.75 8.37
N PRO A 33 -18.58 -4.47 9.43
CA PRO A 33 -19.75 -3.61 9.34
C PRO A 33 -19.29 -2.16 9.12
N LYS A 34 -19.85 -1.49 8.12
CA LYS A 34 -19.75 -0.06 7.91
C LYS A 34 -21.07 0.59 8.30
N PHE A 35 -21.02 1.51 9.23
CA PHE A 35 -22.20 2.28 9.64
C PHE A 35 -22.29 3.54 8.79
N THR A 36 -23.50 3.86 8.35
CA THR A 36 -23.78 5.10 7.64
C THR A 36 -24.14 6.19 8.65
N TYR A 37 -23.58 7.38 8.50
CA TYR A 37 -23.96 8.52 9.32
C TYR A 37 -25.47 8.79 9.23
N ILE A 38 -26.13 8.99 10.36
CA ILE A 38 -27.58 9.18 10.44
C ILE A 38 -28.03 10.59 10.07
N GLY A 39 -27.10 11.52 9.86
CA GLY A 39 -27.38 12.93 9.58
C GLY A 39 -27.24 13.83 10.79
N ASP A 40 -27.30 15.15 10.55
CA ASP A 40 -27.14 16.15 11.59
C ASP A 40 -28.40 16.27 12.47
N ALA A 41 -28.20 16.71 13.71
CA ALA A 41 -29.28 17.02 14.61
C ALA A 41 -30.12 18.21 14.09
N LYS A 42 -31.41 18.15 14.33
CA LYS A 42 -32.35 19.24 13.98
C LYS A 42 -32.89 19.87 15.24
N ASP A 43 -33.17 21.15 15.17
CA ASP A 43 -33.85 21.84 16.26
C ASP A 43 -35.28 21.31 16.40
N VAL A 44 -35.67 20.95 17.63
CA VAL A 44 -37.00 20.41 17.94
C VAL A 44 -37.67 21.41 18.91
N GLY A 45 -38.86 21.88 18.53
CA GLY A 45 -39.65 22.76 19.37
C GLY A 45 -40.19 22.08 20.61
N GLU A 46 -40.58 22.88 21.62
CA GLU A 46 -41.16 22.35 22.84
C GLU A 46 -42.44 21.52 22.59
N GLY A 47 -42.46 20.30 23.10
CA GLY A 47 -43.59 19.38 22.92
C GLY A 47 -43.65 18.63 21.59
N GLN A 48 -42.65 18.79 20.73
CA GLN A 48 -42.54 18.08 19.47
C GLN A 48 -41.75 16.76 19.62
N ALA A 49 -42.17 15.75 18.87
CA ALA A 49 -41.47 14.46 18.86
C ALA A 49 -40.09 14.57 18.16
N ILE A 50 -39.08 14.01 18.79
CA ILE A 50 -37.74 13.91 18.19
C ILE A 50 -37.80 12.95 16.99
N PRO A 51 -37.35 13.37 15.77
CA PRO A 51 -37.29 12.48 14.63
C PRO A 51 -36.29 11.34 14.89
N LEU A 52 -36.69 10.10 14.55
CA LEU A 52 -35.86 8.91 14.74
C LEU A 52 -35.37 8.41 13.38
N ASP A 53 -34.07 8.48 13.14
CA ASP A 53 -33.42 7.92 11.98
C ASP A 53 -32.85 6.54 12.28
N LYS A 54 -32.97 5.59 11.34
CA LYS A 54 -32.41 4.26 11.49
C LYS A 54 -30.93 4.25 11.10
N LEU A 55 -30.09 3.68 11.96
CA LEU A 55 -28.69 3.44 11.65
C LEU A 55 -28.58 2.47 10.47
N GLY A 56 -28.12 2.99 9.33
CA GLY A 56 -27.83 2.19 8.15
C GLY A 56 -26.55 1.38 8.37
N THR A 57 -26.59 0.07 8.09
CA THR A 57 -25.43 -0.81 8.17
C THR A 57 -25.17 -1.43 6.81
N LYS A 58 -23.97 -1.21 6.27
CA LYS A 58 -23.45 -1.92 5.11
C LYS A 58 -22.37 -2.89 5.59
N SER A 59 -22.36 -4.11 5.08
CA SER A 59 -21.30 -5.07 5.36
C SER A 59 -20.39 -5.22 4.16
N ALA A 60 -19.10 -5.20 4.39
CA ALA A 60 -18.12 -5.53 3.38
C ALA A 60 -17.31 -6.74 3.86
N SER A 61 -17.15 -7.73 3.00
CA SER A 61 -16.45 -8.97 3.32
C SER A 61 -15.14 -9.08 2.53
N ALA A 62 -14.12 -9.59 3.20
CA ALA A 62 -12.84 -9.90 2.59
C ALA A 62 -12.55 -11.40 2.75
N LYS A 63 -12.34 -12.09 1.63
CA LYS A 63 -12.03 -13.51 1.60
C LYS A 63 -10.52 -13.73 1.58
N ILE A 64 -10.03 -14.61 2.46
CA ILE A 64 -8.63 -15.01 2.53
C ILE A 64 -8.25 -15.81 1.28
N LYS A 65 -7.09 -15.48 0.72
CA LYS A 65 -6.47 -16.20 -0.39
C LYS A 65 -5.13 -16.80 0.03
N LYS A 66 -4.67 -17.79 -0.71
CA LYS A 66 -3.34 -18.39 -0.58
C LYS A 66 -2.43 -17.82 -1.66
N ALA A 67 -1.31 -17.23 -1.29
CA ALA A 67 -0.19 -16.98 -2.18
C ALA A 67 0.87 -18.03 -1.94
N ALA A 68 1.37 -18.66 -3.00
CA ALA A 68 2.39 -19.69 -2.90
C ALA A 68 3.40 -19.58 -4.05
N LYS A 69 4.63 -19.98 -3.76
CA LYS A 69 5.72 -20.10 -4.73
C LYS A 69 6.57 -21.32 -4.37
N GLY A 70 7.02 -22.05 -5.38
CA GLY A 70 7.93 -23.18 -5.20
C GLY A 70 9.16 -23.05 -6.09
N THR A 71 10.23 -23.74 -5.70
CA THR A 71 11.46 -23.93 -6.46
C THR A 71 11.99 -25.33 -6.24
N GLN A 72 12.84 -25.79 -7.13
CA GLN A 72 13.54 -27.07 -7.01
C GLN A 72 15.00 -26.90 -7.39
N ILE A 73 15.86 -27.69 -6.75
CA ILE A 73 17.30 -27.69 -6.99
C ILE A 73 17.75 -29.15 -7.12
N THR A 74 18.52 -29.45 -8.17
CA THR A 74 19.09 -30.79 -8.38
C THR A 74 20.34 -31.02 -7.52
N ASP A 75 20.65 -32.25 -7.21
CA ASP A 75 21.88 -32.64 -6.46
C ASP A 75 23.14 -32.16 -7.20
N GLU A 76 23.14 -32.23 -8.53
CA GLU A 76 24.27 -31.76 -9.35
C GLU A 76 24.47 -30.25 -9.22
N ALA A 77 23.36 -29.48 -9.18
CA ALA A 77 23.45 -28.04 -8.95
C ALA A 77 23.96 -27.72 -7.54
N LEU A 78 23.58 -28.50 -6.53
CA LEU A 78 24.09 -28.33 -5.15
C LEU A 78 25.58 -28.65 -5.05
N LEU A 79 26.06 -29.68 -5.74
CA LEU A 79 27.47 -30.14 -5.73
C LEU A 79 28.39 -29.19 -6.51
N SER A 80 27.89 -28.61 -7.59
CA SER A 80 28.66 -27.72 -8.47
C SER A 80 28.59 -26.24 -8.09
N ALA A 81 27.67 -25.84 -7.22
CA ALA A 81 27.48 -24.43 -6.88
C ALA A 81 28.55 -23.91 -5.92
N ASN A 82 29.11 -22.76 -6.26
CA ASN A 82 29.85 -21.94 -5.30
C ASN A 82 28.84 -21.11 -4.48
N GLY A 83 28.67 -21.42 -3.20
CA GLY A 83 27.78 -20.70 -2.30
C GLY A 83 26.72 -21.60 -1.64
N GLU A 84 25.65 -20.99 -1.14
CA GLU A 84 24.56 -21.67 -0.42
C GLU A 84 23.23 -21.61 -1.21
N PRO A 85 23.01 -22.42 -2.23
CA PRO A 85 21.82 -22.34 -3.10
C PRO A 85 20.51 -22.51 -2.36
N LEU A 86 20.46 -23.37 -1.34
CA LEU A 86 19.27 -23.59 -0.51
C LEU A 86 18.87 -22.33 0.26
N LYS A 87 19.85 -21.65 0.85
CA LYS A 87 19.63 -20.42 1.60
C LYS A 87 19.17 -19.29 0.68
N GLU A 88 19.79 -19.18 -0.50
CA GLU A 88 19.37 -18.21 -1.51
C GLU A 88 17.95 -18.49 -2.03
N SER A 89 17.60 -19.75 -2.25
CA SER A 89 16.24 -20.16 -2.63
C SER A 89 15.21 -19.81 -1.57
N THR A 90 15.50 -20.07 -0.29
CA THR A 90 14.63 -19.66 0.83
C THR A 90 14.43 -18.14 0.85
N ARG A 91 15.52 -17.38 0.65
CA ARG A 91 15.46 -15.92 0.58
C ARG A 91 14.57 -15.45 -0.57
N GLN A 92 14.74 -16.00 -1.76
CA GLN A 92 13.96 -15.65 -2.95
C GLN A 92 12.49 -16.03 -2.82
N LEU A 93 12.17 -17.16 -2.20
CA LEU A 93 10.79 -17.54 -1.90
C LEU A 93 10.11 -16.52 -0.97
N GLY A 94 10.80 -16.12 0.10
CA GLY A 94 10.30 -15.07 0.99
C GLY A 94 10.06 -13.74 0.26
N LEU A 95 11.01 -13.33 -0.59
CA LEU A 95 10.88 -12.14 -1.43
C LEU A 95 9.67 -12.21 -2.37
N ALA A 96 9.46 -13.36 -3.01
CA ALA A 96 8.36 -13.55 -3.95
C ALA A 96 6.99 -13.40 -3.26
N ILE A 97 6.83 -13.96 -2.07
CA ILE A 97 5.60 -13.83 -1.28
C ILE A 97 5.42 -12.37 -0.82
N ALA A 98 6.47 -11.74 -0.29
CA ALA A 98 6.40 -10.35 0.17
C ALA A 98 6.04 -9.38 -0.96
N ASN A 99 6.63 -9.56 -2.15
CA ASN A 99 6.27 -8.77 -3.32
C ASN A 99 4.82 -8.97 -3.75
N LYS A 100 4.29 -10.21 -3.65
CA LYS A 100 2.89 -10.49 -3.97
C LYS A 100 1.94 -9.82 -2.98
N VAL A 101 2.28 -9.81 -1.68
CA VAL A 101 1.51 -9.08 -0.65
C VAL A 101 1.47 -7.58 -0.97
N ASP A 102 2.62 -7.01 -1.31
CA ASP A 102 2.75 -5.59 -1.65
C ASP A 102 1.95 -5.21 -2.91
N ASP A 103 1.93 -6.09 -3.93
CA ASP A 103 1.11 -5.92 -5.14
C ASP A 103 -0.40 -5.98 -4.82
N ASP A 104 -0.81 -6.89 -3.95
CA ASP A 104 -2.21 -7.02 -3.55
C ASP A 104 -2.70 -5.82 -2.72
N ILE A 105 -1.83 -5.23 -1.92
CA ILE A 105 -2.13 -3.98 -1.20
C ILE A 105 -2.27 -2.84 -2.21
N LEU A 106 -1.38 -2.75 -3.20
CA LEU A 106 -1.49 -1.77 -4.29
C LEU A 106 -2.83 -1.91 -5.03
N GLU A 107 -3.22 -3.14 -5.37
CA GLU A 107 -4.52 -3.42 -6.01
C GLU A 107 -5.71 -3.01 -5.12
N ALA A 108 -5.59 -3.21 -3.80
CA ALA A 108 -6.61 -2.77 -2.85
C ALA A 108 -6.72 -1.23 -2.80
N ILE A 109 -5.60 -0.51 -2.78
CA ILE A 109 -5.55 0.95 -2.82
C ILE A 109 -6.17 1.49 -4.12
N LYS A 110 -5.87 0.89 -5.26
CA LYS A 110 -6.42 1.29 -6.57
C LYS A 110 -7.95 1.16 -6.68
N LYS A 111 -8.59 0.44 -5.78
CA LYS A 111 -10.06 0.35 -5.69
C LYS A 111 -10.71 1.59 -5.06
N GLY A 112 -9.92 2.53 -4.54
CA GLY A 112 -10.42 3.80 -4.03
C GLY A 112 -11.32 4.50 -5.03
N THR A 113 -12.40 5.11 -4.56
CA THR A 113 -13.41 5.76 -5.39
C THR A 113 -13.08 7.22 -5.69
N GLN A 114 -12.30 7.86 -4.80
CA GLN A 114 -11.89 9.25 -5.00
C GLN A 114 -10.88 9.34 -6.14
N ARG A 115 -11.23 10.09 -7.18
CA ARG A 115 -10.44 10.24 -8.40
C ARG A 115 -10.16 11.70 -8.68
N VAL A 116 -8.93 12.02 -9.09
CA VAL A 116 -8.53 13.37 -9.49
C VAL A 116 -7.54 13.30 -10.64
N THR A 117 -7.55 14.30 -11.51
CA THR A 117 -6.52 14.47 -12.54
C THR A 117 -5.59 15.59 -12.11
N ILE A 118 -4.29 15.31 -12.07
CA ILE A 118 -3.26 16.23 -11.62
C ILE A 118 -2.12 16.28 -12.62
N GLU A 119 -1.34 17.35 -12.56
CA GLU A 119 -0.02 17.44 -13.18
C GLU A 119 1.07 17.01 -12.19
N PRO A 120 2.25 16.55 -12.65
CA PRO A 120 3.36 16.16 -11.78
C PRO A 120 4.11 17.40 -11.26
N THR A 121 3.40 18.28 -10.56
CA THR A 121 3.84 19.56 -9.99
C THR A 121 3.48 19.65 -8.51
N VAL A 122 4.01 20.63 -7.80
CA VAL A 122 3.64 20.92 -6.40
C VAL A 122 2.16 21.30 -6.30
N GLU A 123 1.66 22.10 -7.24
CA GLU A 123 0.24 22.48 -7.31
C GLU A 123 -0.66 21.24 -7.54
N GLY A 124 -0.21 20.29 -8.37
CA GLY A 124 -0.93 19.03 -8.57
C GLY A 124 -1.04 18.21 -7.29
N ILE A 125 0.00 18.19 -6.46
CA ILE A 125 -0.07 17.55 -5.14
C ILE A 125 -1.09 18.24 -4.26
N GLN A 126 -1.09 19.58 -4.20
CA GLN A 126 -2.09 20.35 -3.44
C GLN A 126 -3.51 20.00 -3.87
N LYS A 127 -3.76 19.97 -5.18
CA LYS A 127 -5.07 19.59 -5.73
C LYS A 127 -5.51 18.17 -5.32
N ALA A 128 -4.58 17.24 -5.21
CA ALA A 128 -4.89 15.89 -4.71
C ALA A 128 -5.16 15.86 -3.21
N LEU A 129 -4.46 16.69 -2.43
CA LEU A 129 -4.71 16.84 -0.98
C LEU A 129 -6.08 17.48 -0.70
N ASP A 130 -6.48 18.45 -1.50
CA ASP A 130 -7.78 19.13 -1.35
C ASP A 130 -8.98 18.17 -1.53
N VAL A 131 -8.78 17.06 -2.25
CA VAL A 131 -9.84 16.03 -2.42
C VAL A 131 -10.21 15.36 -1.10
N PHE A 132 -9.27 15.25 -0.15
CA PHE A 132 -9.57 14.68 1.16
C PHE A 132 -10.57 15.52 1.94
N ASN A 133 -10.65 16.83 1.68
CA ASN A 133 -11.56 17.79 2.33
C ASN A 133 -11.65 17.57 3.85
N ASP A 134 -10.50 17.37 4.48
CA ASP A 134 -10.38 16.96 5.88
C ASP A 134 -9.67 18.05 6.67
N GLU A 135 -10.27 18.46 7.78
CA GLU A 135 -9.72 19.43 8.72
C GLU A 135 -8.71 18.80 9.69
N THR A 136 -8.62 17.46 9.71
CA THR A 136 -7.72 16.76 10.63
C THR A 136 -6.32 16.63 10.05
N GLU A 137 -5.33 17.02 10.83
CA GLU A 137 -3.93 16.79 10.50
C GLU A 137 -3.64 15.27 10.44
N GLY A 138 -3.02 14.82 9.37
CA GLY A 138 -2.59 13.45 9.19
C GLY A 138 -1.48 13.37 8.15
N THR A 139 -0.57 12.43 8.33
CA THR A 139 0.49 12.21 7.35
C THR A 139 -0.10 11.58 6.09
N VAL A 140 -0.01 12.29 4.97
CA VAL A 140 -0.37 11.75 3.66
C VAL A 140 0.89 11.20 2.99
N VAL A 141 0.80 9.98 2.47
CA VAL A 141 1.87 9.36 1.68
C VAL A 141 1.46 9.39 0.22
N ALA A 142 2.22 10.14 -0.58
CA ALA A 142 2.05 10.22 -2.03
C ALA A 142 2.99 9.23 -2.72
N VAL A 143 2.45 8.17 -3.29
CA VAL A 143 3.25 7.18 -4.04
C VAL A 143 3.16 7.51 -5.52
N VAL A 144 4.31 7.74 -6.14
CA VAL A 144 4.42 8.15 -7.55
C VAL A 144 5.50 7.33 -8.26
N SER A 145 5.49 7.34 -9.61
CA SER A 145 6.57 6.75 -10.38
C SER A 145 7.89 7.53 -10.18
N PRO A 146 9.05 6.91 -10.42
CA PRO A 146 10.33 7.59 -10.33
C PRO A 146 10.45 8.80 -11.25
N ALA A 147 9.85 8.75 -12.45
CA ALA A 147 9.86 9.85 -13.42
C ALA A 147 9.06 11.06 -12.90
N ASN A 148 7.84 10.81 -12.39
CA ASN A 148 7.00 11.87 -11.83
C ASN A 148 7.58 12.46 -10.55
N ALA A 149 8.19 11.65 -9.70
CA ALA A 149 8.91 12.16 -8.53
C ALA A 149 10.05 13.11 -8.90
N ALA A 150 10.74 12.85 -10.02
CA ALA A 150 11.77 13.76 -10.54
C ALA A 150 11.16 15.08 -11.06
N LYS A 151 10.04 15.00 -11.80
CA LYS A 151 9.33 16.19 -12.30
C LYS A 151 8.86 17.09 -11.14
N ILE A 152 8.18 16.51 -10.13
CA ILE A 152 7.72 17.22 -8.93
C ILE A 152 8.88 17.89 -8.19
N ARG A 153 10.02 17.18 -8.06
CA ARG A 153 11.21 17.73 -7.42
C ARG A 153 11.78 18.92 -8.20
N MET A 154 11.84 18.82 -9.52
CA MET A 154 12.34 19.91 -10.38
C MET A 154 11.41 21.11 -10.34
N ASP A 155 10.10 20.91 -10.29
CA ASP A 155 9.11 21.94 -10.14
C ASP A 155 9.24 22.67 -8.78
N ALA A 156 9.34 21.90 -7.70
CA ALA A 156 9.57 22.44 -6.37
C ALA A 156 10.83 23.31 -6.31
N LEU A 157 11.92 22.91 -7.00
CA LEU A 157 13.16 23.70 -7.10
C LEU A 157 12.96 24.99 -7.86
N LYS A 158 12.30 24.94 -9.03
CA LYS A 158 12.21 26.10 -9.92
C LYS A 158 11.29 27.19 -9.37
N ASN A 159 10.15 26.76 -8.79
CA ASN A 159 9.06 27.67 -8.47
C ASN A 159 8.97 28.01 -6.98
N HIS A 160 9.54 27.19 -6.09
CA HIS A 160 9.38 27.32 -4.64
C HIS A 160 10.70 27.30 -3.86
N ALA A 161 11.84 27.38 -4.54
CA ALA A 161 13.15 27.36 -3.89
C ALA A 161 13.48 28.71 -3.26
N GLY A 162 13.15 28.86 -1.99
CA GLY A 162 13.56 30.01 -1.16
C GLY A 162 14.23 29.60 0.16
N SER A 163 14.50 28.30 0.37
CA SER A 163 14.99 27.80 1.66
C SER A 163 16.11 26.78 1.49
N ASP A 164 17.20 26.98 2.24
CA ASP A 164 18.33 26.05 2.39
C ASP A 164 17.91 24.64 2.81
N THR A 165 16.74 24.52 3.43
CA THR A 165 16.15 23.24 3.89
C THR A 165 15.79 22.34 2.71
N ILE A 166 15.26 22.90 1.61
CA ILE A 166 14.89 22.15 0.40
C ILE A 166 16.15 21.66 -0.30
N ALA A 167 17.18 22.49 -0.40
CA ALA A 167 18.46 22.14 -0.99
C ALA A 167 19.16 20.99 -0.24
N ASN A 168 19.13 21.00 1.10
CA ASN A 168 19.73 19.96 1.92
C ASN A 168 18.97 18.62 1.85
N ALA A 169 17.66 18.62 1.77
CA ALA A 169 16.84 17.41 1.59
C ALA A 169 17.09 16.76 0.22
N MET A 170 17.40 17.54 -0.80
CA MET A 170 17.70 17.08 -2.14
C MET A 170 19.06 16.41 -2.27
N ILE A 171 20.09 16.93 -1.60
CA ILE A 171 21.44 16.38 -1.61
C ILE A 171 21.48 15.00 -0.94
N ARG A 172 20.64 14.75 0.06
CA ARG A 172 20.62 13.49 0.82
C ARG A 172 19.84 12.35 0.17
N GLY A 173 19.16 12.57 -0.96
CA GLY A 173 18.42 11.50 -1.67
C GLY A 173 17.28 10.88 -0.89
N THR A 174 16.90 11.45 0.24
CA THR A 174 15.81 11.03 1.13
C THR A 174 14.46 11.38 0.49
N TYR A 175 13.42 10.72 0.92
CA TYR A 175 12.04 11.12 0.64
C TYR A 175 11.89 12.60 0.96
N PHE A 176 11.18 13.34 0.11
CA PHE A 176 10.94 14.75 0.37
C PHE A 176 9.48 14.97 0.70
N ASP A 177 9.25 15.83 1.67
CA ASP A 177 7.91 16.24 2.06
C ASP A 177 7.52 17.45 1.23
N VAL A 178 6.33 17.39 0.62
CA VAL A 178 5.73 18.49 -0.14
C VAL A 178 4.37 18.77 0.45
N LEU A 179 4.15 19.96 0.98
CA LEU A 179 2.86 20.38 1.55
C LEU A 179 2.29 19.40 2.58
N GLY A 180 3.14 18.78 3.41
CA GLY A 180 2.75 17.77 4.39
C GLY A 180 2.53 16.38 3.84
N ALA A 181 2.73 16.16 2.54
CA ALA A 181 2.70 14.83 1.94
C ALA A 181 4.11 14.26 1.75
N GLN A 182 4.32 13.03 2.22
CA GLN A 182 5.56 12.29 1.99
C GLN A 182 5.56 11.66 0.60
N VAL A 183 6.43 12.13 -0.29
CA VAL A 183 6.53 11.58 -1.65
C VAL A 183 7.43 10.35 -1.67
N VAL A 184 6.85 9.21 -2.01
CA VAL A 184 7.49 7.89 -2.09
C VAL A 184 7.54 7.43 -3.54
N ARG A 185 8.70 6.96 -3.99
CA ARG A 185 8.89 6.45 -5.35
C ARG A 185 8.60 4.96 -5.42
N SER A 186 7.79 4.52 -6.39
CA SER A 186 7.55 3.11 -6.66
C SER A 186 7.62 2.82 -8.16
N LYS A 187 8.37 1.78 -8.54
CA LYS A 187 8.40 1.27 -9.92
C LYS A 187 7.15 0.46 -10.29
N LYS A 188 6.30 0.12 -9.31
CA LYS A 188 5.06 -0.63 -9.52
C LYS A 188 3.91 0.24 -10.05
N LEU A 189 4.08 1.58 -9.99
CA LEU A 189 3.15 2.54 -10.58
C LEU A 189 3.64 2.97 -11.96
N GLY A 190 2.72 3.05 -12.91
CA GLY A 190 2.96 3.66 -14.21
C GLY A 190 3.10 5.18 -14.09
N ASP A 191 3.61 5.81 -15.15
CA ASP A 191 3.81 7.27 -15.19
C ASP A 191 2.50 8.07 -15.27
N THR A 192 1.40 7.38 -15.56
CA THR A 192 0.06 7.98 -15.65
C THR A 192 -0.73 7.95 -14.35
N GLU A 193 -0.18 7.34 -13.28
CA GLU A 193 -0.89 7.14 -12.03
C GLU A 193 -0.08 7.66 -10.83
N ALA A 194 -0.78 8.21 -9.85
CA ALA A 194 -0.27 8.50 -8.52
C ALA A 194 -1.30 8.09 -7.46
N LEU A 195 -0.83 7.71 -6.29
CA LEU A 195 -1.68 7.28 -5.19
C LEU A 195 -1.39 8.13 -3.97
N PHE A 196 -2.43 8.66 -3.35
CA PHE A 196 -2.34 9.39 -2.10
C PHE A 196 -3.10 8.60 -1.04
N VAL A 197 -2.40 8.25 0.03
CA VAL A 197 -2.95 7.46 1.13
C VAL A 197 -2.72 8.20 2.42
N LYS A 198 -3.79 8.52 3.14
CA LYS A 198 -3.70 9.10 4.48
C LYS A 198 -3.38 7.99 5.47
N SER A 199 -2.22 8.11 6.12
CA SER A 199 -1.77 7.16 7.14
C SER A 199 -2.25 7.61 8.50
N ASP A 200 -3.12 6.83 9.12
CA ASP A 200 -3.61 7.04 10.47
C ASP A 200 -3.59 5.71 11.21
N VAL A 201 -3.02 5.71 12.41
CA VAL A 201 -2.88 4.51 13.25
C VAL A 201 -4.23 4.05 13.77
N THR A 202 -5.14 4.99 14.05
CA THR A 202 -6.44 4.68 14.66
C THR A 202 -7.45 4.15 13.63
N SER A 203 -7.41 4.69 12.42
CA SER A 203 -8.32 4.31 11.34
C SER A 203 -7.54 4.19 10.04
N PRO A 204 -7.01 3.00 9.71
CA PRO A 204 -6.18 2.80 8.55
C PRO A 204 -6.99 2.83 7.25
N ALA A 205 -6.39 3.31 6.16
CA ALA A 205 -6.99 3.25 4.84
C ALA A 205 -7.12 1.80 4.35
N VAL A 206 -6.08 0.98 4.57
CA VAL A 206 -5.99 -0.40 4.10
C VAL A 206 -5.64 -1.33 5.25
N LYS A 207 -6.26 -2.50 5.30
CA LYS A 207 -5.93 -3.59 6.22
C LYS A 207 -5.34 -4.78 5.47
N LEU A 208 -4.25 -5.32 6.01
CA LEU A 208 -3.68 -6.61 5.64
C LEU A 208 -4.11 -7.65 6.66
N ILE A 209 -5.10 -8.47 6.28
CA ILE A 209 -5.63 -9.52 7.14
C ILE A 209 -4.80 -10.77 6.93
N ARG A 210 -4.14 -11.25 7.98
CA ARG A 210 -3.32 -12.46 7.93
C ARG A 210 -4.00 -13.58 8.69
N LYS A 211 -4.12 -14.73 8.04
CA LYS A 211 -4.59 -15.97 8.67
C LYS A 211 -3.44 -16.87 9.06
N ARG A 212 -2.38 -16.91 8.24
CA ARG A 212 -1.16 -17.65 8.51
C ARG A 212 0.03 -16.87 7.96
N ASP A 213 1.09 -16.81 8.74
CA ASP A 213 2.36 -16.23 8.32
C ASP A 213 3.02 -17.09 7.22
N ILE A 214 4.11 -16.60 6.66
CA ILE A 214 4.87 -17.34 5.65
C ILE A 214 5.36 -18.65 6.26
N LEU A 215 4.98 -19.75 5.63
CA LEU A 215 5.50 -21.09 5.93
C LEU A 215 6.40 -21.51 4.77
N VAL A 216 7.62 -21.94 5.08
CA VAL A 216 8.54 -22.51 4.11
C VAL A 216 8.71 -23.98 4.46
N GLU A 217 8.45 -24.86 3.50
CA GLU A 217 8.58 -26.29 3.62
C GLU A 217 9.60 -26.79 2.60
N THR A 218 10.38 -27.78 3.00
CA THR A 218 11.40 -28.42 2.14
C THR A 218 11.17 -29.90 2.17
N ASP A 219 11.15 -30.51 1.00
CA ASP A 219 11.05 -31.97 0.82
C ASP A 219 12.05 -32.45 -0.23
N ARG A 220 12.38 -33.73 -0.21
CA ARG A 220 13.32 -34.33 -1.13
C ARG A 220 12.70 -35.45 -1.93
N ASP A 221 12.70 -35.30 -3.26
CA ASP A 221 12.41 -36.39 -4.16
C ASP A 221 13.67 -37.24 -4.38
N ILE A 222 13.71 -38.39 -3.73
CA ILE A 222 14.86 -39.28 -3.77
C ILE A 222 15.03 -40.00 -5.13
N THR A 223 13.95 -40.07 -5.90
CA THR A 223 13.96 -40.73 -7.22
C THR A 223 14.53 -39.81 -8.30
N LYS A 224 14.22 -38.56 -8.25
CA LYS A 224 14.71 -37.53 -9.17
C LYS A 224 15.98 -36.85 -8.70
N LYS A 225 16.43 -37.12 -7.47
CA LYS A 225 17.58 -36.43 -6.84
C LYS A 225 17.46 -34.93 -6.85
N ILE A 226 16.28 -34.44 -6.48
CA ILE A 226 15.98 -33.00 -6.34
C ILE A 226 15.49 -32.66 -4.95
N THR A 227 15.84 -31.46 -4.50
CA THR A 227 15.25 -30.82 -3.30
C THR A 227 14.20 -29.83 -3.73
N ILE A 228 12.99 -30.00 -3.25
CA ILE A 228 11.84 -29.12 -3.52
C ILE A 228 11.63 -28.23 -2.31
N MET A 229 11.46 -26.93 -2.56
CA MET A 229 11.17 -25.95 -1.53
C MET A 229 9.93 -25.16 -1.93
N THR A 230 8.99 -25.00 -1.01
CA THR A 230 7.78 -24.22 -1.21
C THR A 230 7.61 -23.20 -0.10
N ALA A 231 7.08 -22.06 -0.45
CA ALA A 231 6.64 -21.05 0.53
C ALA A 231 5.20 -20.67 0.24
N ASP A 232 4.39 -20.54 1.28
CA ASP A 232 3.03 -20.05 1.14
C ASP A 232 2.61 -19.17 2.32
N GLN A 233 1.62 -18.32 2.07
CA GLN A 233 1.01 -17.44 3.05
C GLN A 233 -0.49 -17.31 2.79
N HIS A 234 -1.28 -17.26 3.86
CA HIS A 234 -2.72 -17.04 3.78
C HIS A 234 -3.08 -15.66 4.30
N TYR A 235 -3.55 -14.79 3.41
CA TYR A 235 -3.87 -13.41 3.72
C TYR A 235 -4.88 -12.82 2.72
N THR A 236 -5.31 -11.60 2.98
CA THR A 236 -5.97 -10.74 2.00
C THR A 236 -5.71 -9.28 2.32
N ALA A 237 -5.60 -8.45 1.26
CA ALA A 237 -5.56 -7.00 1.39
C ALA A 237 -6.97 -6.44 1.15
N TYR A 238 -7.40 -5.53 2.00
CA TYR A 238 -8.74 -4.96 1.97
C TYR A 238 -8.72 -3.45 2.17
N LEU A 239 -9.38 -2.72 1.29
CA LEU A 239 -9.59 -1.28 1.43
C LEU A 239 -10.66 -1.06 2.51
N TYR A 240 -10.20 -0.62 3.70
CA TYR A 240 -11.05 -0.45 4.87
C TYR A 240 -11.78 0.90 4.84
N ASP A 241 -11.05 1.97 4.57
CA ASP A 241 -11.59 3.32 4.51
C ASP A 241 -11.25 3.98 3.17
N ASP A 242 -12.26 4.14 2.34
CA ASP A 242 -12.21 4.69 1.01
C ASP A 242 -11.95 6.20 0.99
N THR A 243 -12.41 6.90 2.03
CA THR A 243 -12.22 8.36 2.15
C THR A 243 -10.76 8.78 2.37
N LYS A 244 -9.92 7.83 2.75
CA LYS A 244 -8.48 8.04 3.02
C LYS A 244 -7.57 7.70 1.84
N VAL A 245 -8.15 7.44 0.67
CA VAL A 245 -7.41 7.08 -0.53
C VAL A 245 -7.86 7.94 -1.70
N VAL A 246 -6.91 8.60 -2.34
CA VAL A 246 -7.13 9.30 -3.61
C VAL A 246 -6.28 8.67 -4.70
N VAL A 247 -6.91 8.27 -5.78
CA VAL A 247 -6.26 7.73 -6.98
C VAL A 247 -6.17 8.85 -8.01
N ALA A 248 -4.98 9.36 -8.25
CA ALA A 248 -4.75 10.43 -9.18
C ALA A 248 -4.31 9.89 -10.55
N THR A 249 -4.88 10.45 -11.60
CA THR A 249 -4.40 10.30 -12.97
C THR A 249 -3.48 11.46 -13.29
N ILE A 250 -2.28 11.16 -13.77
CA ILE A 250 -1.31 12.19 -14.16
C ILE A 250 -1.52 12.52 -15.63
N SER A 251 -1.90 13.77 -15.91
CA SER A 251 -1.86 14.35 -17.24
C SER A 251 -0.53 15.04 -17.45
N GLU A 252 0.12 14.82 -18.59
CA GLU A 252 1.21 15.69 -19.01
C GLU A 252 0.61 17.00 -19.50
N SER A 253 1.06 18.14 -18.98
CA SER A 253 0.79 19.41 -19.60
C SER A 253 1.38 19.36 -21.01
N VAL A 254 0.53 19.45 -22.02
CA VAL A 254 0.97 19.79 -23.38
C VAL A 254 1.54 21.19 -23.24
N GLY A 255 2.87 21.29 -23.15
CA GLY A 255 3.54 22.57 -23.16
C GLY A 255 3.10 23.32 -24.41
N GLU A 256 2.40 24.42 -24.24
CA GLU A 256 2.26 25.41 -25.31
C GLU A 256 3.68 25.86 -25.66
N GLY A 257 4.10 25.50 -26.89
CA GLY A 257 5.37 25.89 -27.50
C GLY A 257 5.42 27.39 -27.86
#